data_750a7206fd9e4dfaf06e3e5d72f63356
#
_entry.id   750a7206fd9e4dfaf06e3e5d72f63356
#
_cell.length_a   1.000
_cell.length_b   1.000
_cell.length_c   1.000
_cell.angle_alpha   90.00
_cell.angle_beta   90.00
_cell.angle_gamma   90.00
#
_symmetry.space_group_name_H-M   'P 1'
#
loop_
_entity.id
_entity.type
_entity.pdbx_description
1 polymer ?
#
loop_
_entity_poly.entity_id
_entity_poly.type
_entity_poly.pdbx_seq_one_letter_code
_entity_poly.pdbx_strand_id
1 'polypeptide(L)'
;MARHFHLTADGGSRGNPGPAGYGSVITENGKIIAELYDFIGVATNNVAEYSGLIAGLTAINEIDATATVDVKMDSKLVVEQMYGRWQIKHADMRVLAQSARSAHNPSLVSYSWIPRDENSHADRLANKALDQQAGGGEVVQVQQNYLTERLLSTEKATTIYLIRHGETVLTPFKKFSGDGPLNPVLTDIGLAQAEKVAAAVAKLNPEVIIASPLKRTTQTAEAISRATGLPIVFEETWIECSFGIWDGLSIDEVKEMYPADYQAWISSTGFAPPEGESYDDVAVRIDAALNQIAAEYPGQRVVVVSHNGTIKNAAKVVIGAPAESIFHIDVSPCSITTVSIWPSDGLRALRTLNEQAHLHQ
;
A
#
# COMPACT_ATOMS: atom_id res chain seq x y z
N MET A 1 6.93 -3.86 13.42
CA MET A 1 6.29 -3.84 14.77
C MET A 1 4.85 -3.41 14.59
N ALA A 2 3.90 -3.95 15.37
CA ALA A 2 2.52 -3.47 15.33
C ALA A 2 2.49 -1.98 15.72
N ARG A 3 1.73 -1.16 14.99
CA ARG A 3 1.59 0.28 15.29
C ARG A 3 0.85 0.47 16.60
N HIS A 4 1.10 1.58 17.27
CA HIS A 4 0.45 1.93 18.52
C HIS A 4 -0.08 3.36 18.47
N PHE A 5 -1.39 3.52 18.61
CA PHE A 5 -2.05 4.82 18.56
C PHE A 5 -2.59 5.23 19.92
N HIS A 6 -2.59 6.52 20.17
CA HIS A 6 -3.37 7.13 21.24
C HIS A 6 -4.56 7.86 20.61
N LEU A 7 -5.75 7.60 21.12
CA LEU A 7 -6.98 8.26 20.72
C LEU A 7 -7.53 9.08 21.89
N THR A 8 -7.69 10.39 21.71
CA THR A 8 -8.51 11.20 22.58
C THR A 8 -9.79 11.58 21.86
N ALA A 9 -10.93 11.47 22.55
CA ALA A 9 -12.24 11.82 22.01
C ALA A 9 -13.05 12.59 23.03
N ASP A 10 -13.89 13.50 22.53
CA ASP A 10 -14.84 14.28 23.31
C ASP A 10 -16.14 14.47 22.52
N GLY A 11 -17.22 14.71 23.21
CA GLY A 11 -18.53 15.01 22.62
C GLY A 11 -19.33 15.92 23.50
N GLY A 12 -20.03 16.86 22.88
CA GLY A 12 -20.83 17.84 23.57
C GLY A 12 -22.18 18.11 22.93
N SER A 13 -23.14 18.57 23.74
CA SER A 13 -24.41 19.08 23.23
C SER A 13 -24.78 20.39 23.90
N ARG A 14 -25.31 21.35 23.11
CA ARG A 14 -25.85 22.62 23.62
C ARG A 14 -27.30 22.44 24.02
N GLY A 15 -27.53 21.94 25.23
CA GLY A 15 -28.77 21.34 25.72
C GLY A 15 -28.66 19.81 25.75
N ASN A 16 -29.53 19.12 26.49
CA ASN A 16 -29.43 17.65 26.66
C ASN A 16 -30.83 16.99 26.63
N PRO A 17 -31.39 16.64 25.46
CA PRO A 17 -30.79 16.74 24.13
C PRO A 17 -30.76 18.16 23.56
N GLY A 18 -29.83 18.40 22.60
CA GLY A 18 -29.66 19.66 21.89
C GLY A 18 -28.70 19.51 20.70
N PRO A 19 -28.37 20.61 19.98
CA PRO A 19 -27.35 20.56 18.95
C PRO A 19 -26.10 19.92 19.51
N ALA A 20 -25.59 18.86 18.86
CA ALA A 20 -24.51 18.01 19.36
C ALA A 20 -23.42 17.81 18.30
N GLY A 21 -22.19 17.68 18.76
CA GLY A 21 -21.03 17.42 17.92
C GLY A 21 -19.93 16.69 18.69
N TYR A 22 -18.98 16.13 17.99
CA TYR A 22 -17.83 15.45 18.58
C TYR A 22 -16.52 15.91 17.99
N GLY A 23 -15.44 15.62 18.68
CA GLY A 23 -14.06 15.74 18.23
C GLY A 23 -13.24 14.54 18.64
N SER A 24 -12.31 14.13 17.77
CA SER A 24 -11.39 13.02 18.01
C SER A 24 -10.01 13.37 17.48
N VAL A 25 -8.97 13.04 18.24
CA VAL A 25 -7.57 13.24 17.88
C VAL A 25 -6.83 11.92 18.00
N ILE A 26 -6.22 11.50 16.92
CA ILE A 26 -5.40 10.29 16.85
C ILE A 26 -3.93 10.72 16.82
N THR A 27 -3.13 10.15 17.70
CA THR A 27 -1.68 10.42 17.73
C THR A 27 -0.89 9.12 17.72
N GLU A 28 0.30 9.16 17.10
CA GLU A 28 1.30 8.11 17.11
C GLU A 28 2.66 8.72 17.44
N ASN A 29 3.36 8.17 18.43
CA ASN A 29 4.65 8.68 18.88
C ASN A 29 4.64 10.19 19.20
N GLY A 30 3.53 10.70 19.75
CA GLY A 30 3.34 12.11 20.10
C GLY A 30 3.02 13.04 18.93
N LYS A 31 2.90 12.52 17.70
CA LYS A 31 2.50 13.30 16.51
C LYS A 31 1.02 13.08 16.22
N ILE A 32 0.32 14.12 15.80
CA ILE A 32 -1.10 14.03 15.37
C ILE A 32 -1.14 13.33 14.02
N ILE A 33 -1.93 12.23 13.93
CA ILE A 33 -2.16 11.45 12.72
C ILE A 33 -3.47 11.86 12.06
N ALA A 34 -4.50 12.13 12.89
CA ALA A 34 -5.78 12.58 12.37
C ALA A 34 -6.49 13.45 13.40
N GLU A 35 -7.23 14.43 12.91
CA GLU A 35 -8.21 15.23 13.63
C GLU A 35 -9.57 15.06 12.94
N LEU A 36 -10.56 14.62 13.68
CA LEU A 36 -11.90 14.36 13.17
C LEU A 36 -12.91 15.13 14.01
N TYR A 37 -13.93 15.71 13.39
CA TYR A 37 -15.05 16.32 14.10
C TYR A 37 -16.29 16.29 13.21
N ASP A 38 -17.47 16.17 13.82
CA ASP A 38 -18.72 16.25 13.07
C ASP A 38 -19.86 16.77 13.93
N PHE A 39 -20.79 17.47 13.26
CA PHE A 39 -22.06 17.88 13.83
C PHE A 39 -23.11 16.82 13.59
N ILE A 40 -23.61 16.21 14.65
CA ILE A 40 -24.51 15.06 14.58
C ILE A 40 -26.00 15.41 14.71
N GLY A 41 -26.34 16.70 14.56
CA GLY A 41 -27.71 17.16 14.71
C GLY A 41 -28.13 17.29 16.18
N VAL A 42 -29.36 16.93 16.52
CA VAL A 42 -29.87 17.02 17.90
C VAL A 42 -29.66 15.67 18.59
N ALA A 43 -28.81 15.68 19.60
CA ALA A 43 -28.50 14.47 20.37
C ALA A 43 -28.18 14.80 21.85
N THR A 44 -28.02 13.77 22.67
CA THR A 44 -27.54 13.93 24.05
C THR A 44 -26.01 13.97 24.09
N ASN A 45 -25.47 14.52 25.18
CA ASN A 45 -24.03 14.54 25.42
C ASN A 45 -23.39 13.13 25.29
N ASN A 46 -24.02 12.12 25.88
CA ASN A 46 -23.51 10.74 25.83
C ASN A 46 -23.48 10.18 24.39
N VAL A 47 -24.44 10.55 23.54
CA VAL A 47 -24.43 10.16 22.12
C VAL A 47 -23.24 10.79 21.42
N ALA A 48 -22.97 12.08 21.67
CA ALA A 48 -21.83 12.77 21.06
C ALA A 48 -20.49 12.17 21.52
N GLU A 49 -20.32 11.83 22.77
CA GLU A 49 -19.14 11.16 23.33
C GLU A 49 -18.85 9.82 22.64
N TYR A 50 -19.91 8.96 22.53
CA TYR A 50 -19.77 7.70 21.79
C TYR A 50 -19.48 7.90 20.32
N SER A 51 -20.05 8.92 19.69
CA SER A 51 -19.81 9.23 18.26
C SER A 51 -18.35 9.58 18.00
N GLY A 52 -17.72 10.37 18.86
CA GLY A 52 -16.30 10.67 18.79
C GLY A 52 -15.43 9.42 18.95
N LEU A 53 -15.73 8.56 19.93
CA LEU A 53 -15.03 7.31 20.12
C LEU A 53 -15.14 6.39 18.89
N ILE A 54 -16.34 6.24 18.32
CA ILE A 54 -16.59 5.40 17.14
C ILE A 54 -15.80 5.96 15.94
N ALA A 55 -15.88 7.25 15.68
CA ALA A 55 -15.18 7.88 14.57
C ALA A 55 -13.66 7.68 14.66
N GLY A 56 -13.08 7.89 15.84
CA GLY A 56 -11.65 7.69 16.06
C GLY A 56 -11.20 6.25 15.88
N LEU A 57 -11.93 5.28 16.45
CA LEU A 57 -11.61 3.85 16.31
C LEU A 57 -11.79 3.35 14.87
N THR A 58 -12.81 3.83 14.16
CA THR A 58 -13.01 3.51 12.73
C THR A 58 -11.84 4.00 11.89
N ALA A 59 -11.43 5.25 12.08
CA ALA A 59 -10.29 5.82 11.35
C ALA A 59 -8.97 5.07 11.64
N ILE A 60 -8.73 4.66 12.90
CA ILE A 60 -7.57 3.84 13.24
C ILE A 60 -7.63 2.47 12.54
N ASN A 61 -8.80 1.84 12.50
CA ASN A 61 -8.99 0.56 11.82
C ASN A 61 -8.73 0.64 10.31
N GLU A 62 -9.10 1.76 9.68
CA GLU A 62 -8.80 2.05 8.28
C GLU A 62 -7.31 2.30 8.03
N ILE A 63 -6.61 2.92 8.99
CA ILE A 63 -5.18 3.16 8.92
C ILE A 63 -4.38 1.86 9.14
N ASP A 64 -4.72 1.09 10.18
CA ASP A 64 -4.10 -0.19 10.52
C ASP A 64 -5.01 -1.01 11.44
N ALA A 65 -5.69 -2.02 10.88
CA ALA A 65 -6.60 -2.90 11.62
C ALA A 65 -5.92 -3.78 12.69
N THR A 66 -4.58 -3.85 12.68
CA THR A 66 -3.79 -4.65 13.62
C THR A 66 -3.14 -3.81 14.73
N ALA A 67 -3.30 -2.50 14.69
CA ALA A 67 -2.70 -1.59 15.67
C ALA A 67 -3.29 -1.74 17.07
N THR A 68 -2.47 -1.53 18.08
CA THR A 68 -2.93 -1.34 19.45
C THR A 68 -3.36 0.11 19.69
N VAL A 69 -4.39 0.32 20.52
CA VAL A 69 -4.96 1.65 20.75
C VAL A 69 -5.15 1.92 22.24
N ASP A 70 -4.59 3.01 22.71
CA ASP A 70 -4.89 3.58 24.04
C ASP A 70 -5.89 4.73 23.89
N VAL A 71 -7.14 4.46 24.25
CA VAL A 71 -8.22 5.45 24.28
C VAL A 71 -8.20 6.21 25.61
N LYS A 72 -8.20 7.54 25.52
CA LYS A 72 -8.28 8.45 26.68
C LYS A 72 -9.46 9.41 26.52
N MET A 73 -10.36 9.42 27.48
CA MET A 73 -11.56 10.27 27.47
C MET A 73 -11.82 10.86 28.87
N ASP A 74 -12.39 12.05 28.91
CA ASP A 74 -12.86 12.65 30.15
C ASP A 74 -14.31 12.25 30.50
N SER A 75 -14.97 11.51 29.60
CA SER A 75 -16.25 10.86 29.86
C SER A 75 -16.08 9.58 30.69
N LYS A 76 -16.14 9.69 32.00
CA LYS A 76 -16.05 8.54 32.90
C LYS A 76 -17.13 7.47 32.59
N LEU A 77 -18.32 7.91 32.17
CA LEU A 77 -19.40 7.02 31.82
C LEU A 77 -19.02 6.10 30.64
N VAL A 78 -18.52 6.68 29.54
CA VAL A 78 -18.13 5.93 28.35
C VAL A 78 -16.99 4.97 28.69
N VAL A 79 -15.94 5.44 29.35
CA VAL A 79 -14.79 4.62 29.76
C VAL A 79 -15.21 3.42 30.59
N GLU A 80 -16.01 3.62 31.63
CA GLU A 80 -16.46 2.53 32.53
C GLU A 80 -17.39 1.54 31.83
N GLN A 81 -18.20 2.01 30.87
CA GLN A 81 -19.10 1.16 30.09
C GLN A 81 -18.32 0.34 29.04
N MET A 82 -17.31 0.91 28.42
CA MET A 82 -16.46 0.20 27.45
C MET A 82 -15.60 -0.88 28.13
N TYR A 83 -15.12 -0.63 29.34
CA TYR A 83 -14.49 -1.65 30.19
C TYR A 83 -15.46 -2.74 30.69
N GLY A 84 -16.78 -2.53 30.58
CA GLY A 84 -17.78 -3.44 31.12
C GLY A 84 -17.97 -3.36 32.65
N ARG A 85 -17.37 -2.37 33.32
CA ARG A 85 -17.51 -2.14 34.76
C ARG A 85 -18.86 -1.52 35.12
N TRP A 86 -19.42 -0.70 34.21
CA TRP A 86 -20.76 -0.13 34.40
C TRP A 86 -21.77 -0.72 33.41
N GLN A 87 -22.93 -1.05 33.90
CA GLN A 87 -24.04 -1.56 33.09
C GLN A 87 -24.66 -0.48 32.21
N ILE A 88 -24.86 -0.78 30.94
CA ILE A 88 -25.54 0.11 29.99
C ILE A 88 -27.04 -0.14 30.08
N LYS A 89 -27.80 0.78 30.70
CA LYS A 89 -29.23 0.62 30.94
C LYS A 89 -30.08 0.96 29.71
N HIS A 90 -29.76 1.99 28.98
CA HIS A 90 -30.50 2.49 27.82
C HIS A 90 -30.18 1.68 26.55
N ALA A 91 -31.23 1.32 25.79
CA ALA A 91 -31.09 0.54 24.56
C ALA A 91 -30.19 1.23 23.52
N ASP A 92 -30.37 2.53 23.28
CA ASP A 92 -29.61 3.31 22.32
C ASP A 92 -28.13 3.37 22.68
N MET A 93 -27.80 3.49 23.96
CA MET A 93 -26.41 3.46 24.43
C MET A 93 -25.76 2.09 24.23
N ARG A 94 -26.54 1.00 24.30
CA ARG A 94 -26.04 -0.36 24.01
C ARG A 94 -25.65 -0.49 22.53
N VAL A 95 -26.44 0.09 21.63
CA VAL A 95 -26.13 0.10 20.19
C VAL A 95 -24.83 0.85 19.93
N LEU A 96 -24.66 2.04 20.52
CA LEU A 96 -23.44 2.83 20.37
C LEU A 96 -22.20 2.12 20.95
N ALA A 97 -22.32 1.52 22.14
CA ALA A 97 -21.23 0.75 22.73
C ALA A 97 -20.88 -0.49 21.88
N GLN A 98 -21.87 -1.13 21.26
CA GLN A 98 -21.63 -2.23 20.33
C GLN A 98 -20.92 -1.73 19.06
N SER A 99 -21.34 -0.60 18.50
CA SER A 99 -20.68 0.03 17.33
C SER A 99 -19.22 0.38 17.65
N ALA A 100 -18.95 0.96 18.84
CA ALA A 100 -17.58 1.26 19.27
C ALA A 100 -16.70 -0.01 19.39
N ARG A 101 -17.26 -1.13 19.90
CA ARG A 101 -16.56 -2.42 19.97
C ARG A 101 -16.31 -3.03 18.60
N SER A 102 -17.17 -2.75 17.62
CA SER A 102 -17.05 -3.27 16.26
C SER A 102 -16.16 -2.39 15.37
N ALA A 103 -15.88 -1.15 15.77
CA ALA A 103 -15.10 -0.19 15.01
C ALA A 103 -13.62 -0.57 14.91
N HIS A 104 -13.08 -1.27 15.91
CA HIS A 104 -11.74 -1.83 15.93
C HIS A 104 -11.72 -3.11 16.73
N ASN A 105 -10.69 -3.97 16.59
CA ASN A 105 -10.58 -5.22 17.36
C ASN A 105 -10.51 -4.93 18.86
N PRO A 106 -11.52 -5.34 19.66
CA PRO A 106 -11.60 -4.98 21.08
C PRO A 106 -10.43 -5.49 21.94
N SER A 107 -9.76 -6.56 21.51
CA SER A 107 -8.59 -7.09 22.21
C SER A 107 -7.33 -6.22 22.08
N LEU A 108 -7.35 -5.28 21.16
CA LEU A 108 -6.25 -4.34 20.89
C LEU A 108 -6.50 -2.94 21.46
N VAL A 109 -7.66 -2.71 22.12
CA VAL A 109 -8.05 -1.40 22.63
C VAL A 109 -8.06 -1.38 24.16
N SER A 110 -7.33 -0.45 24.73
CA SER A 110 -7.40 -0.09 26.15
C SER A 110 -8.14 1.23 26.34
N TYR A 111 -8.76 1.44 27.51
CA TYR A 111 -9.49 2.67 27.83
C TYR A 111 -8.98 3.27 29.12
N SER A 112 -8.84 4.58 29.22
CA SER A 112 -8.50 5.28 30.44
C SER A 112 -9.27 6.60 30.55
N TRP A 113 -9.67 6.93 31.79
CA TRP A 113 -10.24 8.23 32.08
C TRP A 113 -9.14 9.24 32.32
N ILE A 114 -9.29 10.44 31.74
CA ILE A 114 -8.42 11.59 31.96
C ILE A 114 -9.22 12.81 32.46
N PRO A 115 -8.59 13.74 33.17
CA PRO A 115 -9.22 15.03 33.50
C PRO A 115 -9.51 15.83 32.21
N ARG A 116 -10.54 16.70 32.27
CA ARG A 116 -10.99 17.49 31.11
C ARG A 116 -9.92 18.41 30.53
N ASP A 117 -9.05 18.95 31.35
CA ASP A 117 -7.93 19.80 30.94
C ASP A 117 -6.89 19.04 30.08
N GLU A 118 -6.78 17.72 30.27
CA GLU A 118 -5.95 16.84 29.43
C GLU A 118 -6.64 16.43 28.10
N ASN A 119 -7.97 16.66 27.94
CA ASN A 119 -8.74 16.38 26.72
C ASN A 119 -9.05 17.64 25.89
N SER A 120 -8.40 18.75 26.18
CA SER A 120 -8.71 20.09 25.62
C SER A 120 -8.63 20.16 24.09
N HIS A 121 -7.90 19.27 23.42
CA HIS A 121 -7.80 19.24 21.96
C HIS A 121 -9.06 18.63 21.33
N ALA A 122 -9.53 17.50 21.80
CA ALA A 122 -10.78 16.91 21.35
C ALA A 122 -11.98 17.81 21.69
N ASP A 123 -11.99 18.45 22.86
CA ASP A 123 -13.01 19.45 23.25
C ASP A 123 -13.08 20.62 22.25
N ARG A 124 -11.93 21.17 21.81
CA ARG A 124 -11.92 22.24 20.78
C ARG A 124 -12.53 21.79 19.45
N LEU A 125 -12.26 20.55 19.03
CA LEU A 125 -12.83 20.00 17.80
C LEU A 125 -14.35 19.78 17.93
N ALA A 126 -14.82 19.27 19.04
CA ALA A 126 -16.25 19.12 19.33
C ALA A 126 -16.96 20.48 19.31
N ASN A 127 -16.37 21.52 19.93
CA ASN A 127 -16.88 22.88 19.88
C ASN A 127 -16.86 23.47 18.46
N LYS A 128 -15.81 23.20 17.68
CA LYS A 128 -15.74 23.59 16.26
C LYS A 128 -16.88 23.00 15.45
N ALA A 129 -17.20 21.70 15.64
CA ALA A 129 -18.32 21.06 14.99
C ALA A 129 -19.66 21.74 15.34
N LEU A 130 -19.86 22.07 16.60
CA LEU A 130 -21.03 22.79 17.10
C LEU A 130 -21.17 24.21 16.56
N ASP A 131 -20.06 24.94 16.43
CA ASP A 131 -20.05 26.32 15.94
C ASP A 131 -20.31 26.40 14.45
N GLN A 132 -19.74 25.47 13.69
CA GLN A 132 -19.88 25.42 12.24
C GLN A 132 -21.14 24.68 11.79
N GLN A 133 -21.75 23.88 12.65
CA GLN A 133 -22.82 22.94 12.34
C GLN A 133 -22.48 22.06 11.13
N ALA A 134 -21.21 21.67 11.04
CA ALA A 134 -20.63 20.90 9.94
C ALA A 134 -19.57 19.95 10.47
N GLY A 135 -19.35 18.88 9.72
CA GLY A 135 -18.25 17.97 9.93
C GLY A 135 -17.02 18.37 9.12
N GLY A 136 -15.90 17.88 9.55
CA GLY A 136 -14.63 17.98 8.85
C GLY A 136 -13.59 17.09 9.54
N GLY A 137 -12.51 16.85 8.89
CA GLY A 137 -11.39 16.10 9.44
C GLY A 137 -10.27 16.09 8.41
N GLU A 138 -9.08 16.27 8.86
CA GLU A 138 -7.90 15.90 8.09
C GLU A 138 -7.34 14.65 8.75
N VAL A 139 -7.30 13.55 8.01
CA VAL A 139 -6.26 12.57 8.24
C VAL A 139 -4.99 13.32 7.85
N VAL A 140 -4.32 13.86 8.83
CA VAL A 140 -2.96 14.34 8.61
C VAL A 140 -2.19 13.06 8.30
N GLN A 141 -2.09 12.74 7.01
CA GLN A 141 -0.99 11.90 6.60
C GLN A 141 0.22 12.66 7.16
N VAL A 142 0.78 12.13 8.23
CA VAL A 142 2.11 12.53 8.63
C VAL A 142 2.92 12.21 7.39
N GLN A 143 3.17 13.25 6.57
CA GLN A 143 4.30 13.20 5.69
C GLN A 143 5.46 12.95 6.65
N GLN A 144 5.75 11.65 6.85
CA GLN A 144 7.02 11.28 7.43
C GLN A 144 8.01 12.19 6.70
N ASN A 145 8.76 12.95 7.43
CA ASN A 145 9.75 13.81 6.80
C ASN A 145 10.89 12.89 6.35
N TYR A 146 10.59 12.14 5.31
CA TYR A 146 11.43 11.11 4.70
C TYR A 146 12.86 11.57 4.45
N LEU A 147 13.04 12.87 4.23
CA LEU A 147 14.37 13.48 4.06
C LEU A 147 15.13 13.52 5.39
N THR A 148 14.52 13.99 6.48
CA THR A 148 15.21 14.17 7.75
C THR A 148 15.49 12.85 8.45
N GLU A 149 14.54 11.92 8.46
CA GLU A 149 14.71 10.59 9.08
C GLU A 149 15.74 9.76 8.31
N ARG A 150 15.80 9.85 6.98
CA ARG A 150 16.82 9.19 6.17
C ARG A 150 18.22 9.73 6.30
N LEU A 151 18.35 11.05 6.43
CA LEU A 151 19.67 11.69 6.65
C LEU A 151 20.29 11.26 8.00
N LEU A 152 19.46 10.87 8.95
CA LEU A 152 19.90 10.44 10.28
C LEU A 152 19.95 8.89 10.42
N SER A 153 19.32 8.15 9.54
CA SER A 153 19.31 6.68 9.59
C SER A 153 20.63 6.10 9.10
N THR A 154 21.21 5.21 9.92
CA THR A 154 22.36 4.36 9.55
C THR A 154 21.92 3.00 9.02
N GLU A 155 20.62 2.75 8.93
CA GLU A 155 20.07 1.50 8.44
C GLU A 155 20.37 1.29 6.95
N LYS A 156 20.81 0.08 6.61
CA LYS A 156 21.04 -0.32 5.23
C LYS A 156 19.74 -0.81 4.60
N ALA A 157 19.26 -0.10 3.58
CA ALA A 157 18.08 -0.53 2.84
C ALA A 157 18.32 -1.83 2.08
N THR A 158 17.30 -2.68 1.99
CA THR A 158 17.25 -3.73 0.96
C THR A 158 17.12 -3.05 -0.41
N THR A 159 18.06 -3.31 -1.30
CA THR A 159 18.06 -2.73 -2.66
C THR A 159 17.63 -3.80 -3.65
N ILE A 160 16.57 -3.53 -4.40
CA ILE A 160 16.01 -4.46 -5.38
C ILE A 160 16.24 -3.91 -6.77
N TYR A 161 16.92 -4.68 -7.61
CA TYR A 161 17.14 -4.42 -9.02
C TYR A 161 16.11 -5.21 -9.83
N LEU A 162 15.06 -4.56 -10.29
CA LEU A 162 14.01 -5.13 -11.12
C LEU A 162 14.46 -5.10 -12.57
N ILE A 163 14.60 -6.26 -13.20
CA ILE A 163 15.07 -6.43 -14.56
C ILE A 163 13.92 -6.97 -15.41
N ARG A 164 13.53 -6.26 -16.47
CA ARG A 164 12.63 -6.84 -17.45
C ARG A 164 13.39 -7.87 -18.30
N HIS A 165 12.75 -8.99 -18.62
CA HIS A 165 13.32 -9.97 -19.56
C HIS A 165 13.74 -9.34 -20.90
N GLY A 166 14.66 -9.96 -21.62
CA GLY A 166 15.08 -9.56 -22.95
C GLY A 166 13.97 -9.67 -24.01
N GLU A 167 14.24 -9.19 -25.21
CA GLU A 167 13.29 -9.24 -26.33
C GLU A 167 12.85 -10.67 -26.65
N THR A 168 11.56 -10.84 -26.94
CA THR A 168 10.95 -12.08 -27.47
C THR A 168 10.35 -11.80 -28.85
N VAL A 169 9.95 -12.85 -29.57
CA VAL A 169 9.29 -12.72 -30.87
C VAL A 169 7.98 -11.90 -30.82
N LEU A 170 7.37 -11.74 -29.65
CA LEU A 170 6.13 -10.97 -29.46
C LEU A 170 6.42 -9.48 -29.20
N THR A 171 7.60 -9.14 -28.68
CA THR A 171 7.96 -7.79 -28.23
C THR A 171 7.89 -6.73 -29.35
N PRO A 172 8.45 -6.96 -30.56
CA PRO A 172 8.42 -5.95 -31.64
C PRO A 172 7.01 -5.65 -32.14
N PHE A 173 6.10 -6.61 -32.01
CA PHE A 173 4.71 -6.48 -32.45
C PHE A 173 3.76 -6.00 -31.34
N LYS A 174 4.31 -5.63 -30.18
CA LYS A 174 3.53 -5.18 -28.99
C LYS A 174 2.37 -6.12 -28.66
N LYS A 175 2.59 -7.42 -28.77
CA LYS A 175 1.61 -8.45 -28.45
C LYS A 175 1.57 -8.71 -26.95
N PHE A 176 0.38 -8.95 -26.41
CA PHE A 176 0.21 -9.38 -25.05
C PHE A 176 0.93 -10.71 -24.82
N SER A 177 1.70 -10.80 -23.75
CA SER A 177 2.50 -11.97 -23.42
C SER A 177 2.49 -12.15 -21.89
N GLY A 178 1.43 -12.75 -21.40
CA GLY A 178 1.22 -13.04 -19.98
C GLY A 178 1.86 -14.38 -19.59
N ASP A 179 1.10 -15.14 -18.81
CA ASP A 179 1.41 -16.48 -18.31
C ASP A 179 0.84 -17.62 -19.18
N GLY A 180 0.23 -17.26 -20.31
CA GLY A 180 -0.42 -18.19 -21.23
C GLY A 180 0.51 -19.21 -21.87
N PRO A 181 -0.06 -20.15 -22.66
CA PRO A 181 0.66 -21.33 -23.17
C PRO A 181 1.77 -20.99 -24.18
N LEU A 182 1.76 -19.80 -24.79
CA LEU A 182 2.78 -19.41 -25.76
C LEU A 182 4.19 -19.36 -25.14
N ASN A 183 4.30 -18.83 -23.90
CA ASN A 183 5.53 -18.74 -23.11
C ASN A 183 6.81 -18.62 -23.97
N PRO A 184 7.00 -17.50 -24.73
CA PRO A 184 8.06 -17.36 -25.71
C PRO A 184 9.44 -17.33 -25.07
N VAL A 185 10.44 -17.82 -25.81
CA VAL A 185 11.87 -17.66 -25.50
C VAL A 185 12.39 -16.32 -26.00
N LEU A 186 13.60 -15.95 -25.59
CA LEU A 186 14.31 -14.77 -26.09
C LEU A 186 14.68 -14.93 -27.57
N THR A 187 14.66 -13.83 -28.32
CA THR A 187 15.30 -13.74 -29.64
C THR A 187 16.83 -13.66 -29.50
N ASP A 188 17.56 -13.73 -30.61
CA ASP A 188 19.02 -13.49 -30.61
C ASP A 188 19.35 -12.08 -30.08
N ILE A 189 18.50 -11.08 -30.39
CA ILE A 189 18.59 -9.72 -29.82
C ILE A 189 18.36 -9.78 -28.31
N GLY A 190 17.32 -10.49 -27.87
CA GLY A 190 17.01 -10.64 -26.45
C GLY A 190 18.12 -11.35 -25.67
N LEU A 191 18.76 -12.36 -26.25
CA LEU A 191 19.93 -13.03 -25.67
C LEU A 191 21.12 -12.07 -25.55
N ALA A 192 21.40 -11.28 -26.57
CA ALA A 192 22.45 -10.26 -26.52
C ALA A 192 22.15 -9.16 -25.46
N GLN A 193 20.89 -8.75 -25.32
CA GLN A 193 20.45 -7.84 -24.27
C GLN A 193 20.65 -8.45 -22.87
N ALA A 194 20.34 -9.75 -22.71
CA ALA A 194 20.52 -10.47 -21.46
C ALA A 194 22.00 -10.54 -21.03
N GLU A 195 22.94 -10.76 -21.95
CA GLU A 195 24.38 -10.74 -21.65
C GLU A 195 24.84 -9.32 -21.22
N LYS A 196 24.36 -8.26 -21.89
CA LYS A 196 24.69 -6.87 -21.53
C LYS A 196 24.17 -6.50 -20.14
N VAL A 197 22.93 -6.82 -19.82
CA VAL A 197 22.37 -6.54 -18.47
C VAL A 197 23.07 -7.38 -17.42
N ALA A 198 23.43 -8.63 -17.71
CA ALA A 198 24.18 -9.49 -16.81
C ALA A 198 25.53 -8.88 -16.42
N ALA A 199 26.29 -8.34 -17.41
CA ALA A 199 27.55 -7.66 -17.16
C ALA A 199 27.38 -6.38 -16.33
N ALA A 200 26.28 -5.65 -16.52
CA ALA A 200 25.95 -4.45 -15.72
C ALA A 200 25.59 -4.82 -14.29
N VAL A 201 24.71 -5.82 -14.11
CA VAL A 201 24.25 -6.30 -12.81
C VAL A 201 25.39 -6.88 -11.98
N ALA A 202 26.34 -7.60 -12.58
CA ALA A 202 27.50 -8.13 -11.86
C ALA A 202 28.32 -7.01 -11.17
N LYS A 203 28.40 -5.82 -11.76
CA LYS A 203 29.08 -4.65 -11.15
C LYS A 203 28.33 -4.09 -9.94
N LEU A 204 27.05 -4.37 -9.81
CA LEU A 204 26.22 -3.96 -8.65
C LEU A 204 26.43 -4.88 -7.44
N ASN A 205 27.18 -5.97 -7.60
CA ASN A 205 27.46 -6.98 -6.56
C ASN A 205 26.17 -7.49 -5.89
N PRO A 206 25.22 -8.07 -6.62
CA PRO A 206 24.01 -8.66 -6.02
C PRO A 206 24.37 -9.81 -5.09
N GLU A 207 23.46 -10.14 -4.19
CA GLU A 207 23.61 -11.21 -3.22
C GLU A 207 22.56 -12.32 -3.42
N VAL A 208 21.45 -11.99 -4.11
CA VAL A 208 20.35 -12.90 -4.39
C VAL A 208 19.83 -12.65 -5.80
N ILE A 209 19.40 -13.72 -6.50
CA ILE A 209 18.68 -13.65 -7.77
C ILE A 209 17.34 -14.37 -7.60
N ILE A 210 16.27 -13.63 -7.82
CA ILE A 210 14.89 -14.13 -7.91
C ILE A 210 14.44 -13.98 -9.36
N ALA A 211 13.67 -14.90 -9.88
CA ALA A 211 13.13 -14.82 -11.23
C ALA A 211 11.72 -15.39 -11.33
N SER A 212 10.90 -14.79 -12.16
CA SER A 212 9.70 -15.44 -12.68
C SER A 212 10.06 -16.73 -13.42
N PRO A 213 9.29 -17.82 -13.29
CA PRO A 213 9.62 -19.11 -13.92
C PRO A 213 9.35 -19.18 -15.42
N LEU A 214 8.89 -18.11 -16.06
CA LEU A 214 8.62 -18.08 -17.48
C LEU A 214 9.93 -18.14 -18.29
N LYS A 215 9.91 -18.81 -19.49
CA LYS A 215 11.13 -19.08 -20.26
C LYS A 215 11.98 -17.84 -20.53
N ARG A 216 11.37 -16.73 -20.91
CA ARG A 216 12.04 -15.45 -21.21
C ARG A 216 12.76 -14.84 -20.00
N THR A 217 12.17 -14.93 -18.82
CA THR A 217 12.78 -14.49 -17.55
C THR A 217 13.86 -15.46 -17.09
N THR A 218 13.62 -16.76 -17.22
CA THR A 218 14.61 -17.80 -16.92
C THR A 218 15.90 -17.58 -17.73
N GLN A 219 15.80 -17.42 -19.06
CA GLN A 219 16.97 -17.21 -19.92
C GLN A 219 17.73 -15.90 -19.57
N THR A 220 16.99 -14.85 -19.22
CA THR A 220 17.62 -13.59 -18.78
C THR A 220 18.31 -13.78 -17.41
N ALA A 221 17.67 -14.46 -16.47
CA ALA A 221 18.24 -14.76 -15.15
C ALA A 221 19.46 -15.70 -15.22
N GLU A 222 19.45 -16.66 -16.15
CA GLU A 222 20.60 -17.55 -16.39
C GLU A 222 21.84 -16.79 -16.86
N ALA A 223 21.70 -15.77 -17.70
CA ALA A 223 22.80 -14.90 -18.08
C ALA A 223 23.37 -14.16 -16.86
N ILE A 224 22.51 -13.62 -15.99
CA ILE A 224 22.91 -12.96 -14.75
C ILE A 224 23.56 -13.95 -13.77
N SER A 225 23.01 -15.15 -13.63
CA SER A 225 23.56 -16.21 -12.78
C SER A 225 24.97 -16.60 -13.23
N ARG A 226 25.19 -16.77 -14.54
CA ARG A 226 26.53 -17.03 -15.09
C ARG A 226 27.54 -15.90 -14.78
N ALA A 227 27.10 -14.65 -14.87
CA ALA A 227 27.98 -13.50 -14.65
C ALA A 227 28.30 -13.25 -13.15
N THR A 228 27.41 -13.65 -12.24
CA THR A 228 27.53 -13.39 -10.81
C THR A 228 27.95 -14.63 -9.99
N GLY A 229 27.75 -15.84 -10.52
CA GLY A 229 27.92 -17.09 -9.82
C GLY A 229 26.82 -17.43 -8.82
N LEU A 230 25.73 -16.65 -8.75
CA LEU A 230 24.64 -16.84 -7.80
C LEU A 230 23.58 -17.82 -8.35
N PRO A 231 22.98 -18.66 -7.49
CA PRO A 231 21.84 -19.48 -7.90
C PRO A 231 20.59 -18.63 -8.12
N ILE A 232 19.65 -19.15 -8.91
CA ILE A 232 18.37 -18.51 -9.17
C ILE A 232 17.31 -19.13 -8.27
N VAL A 233 16.54 -18.31 -7.58
CA VAL A 233 15.30 -18.67 -6.87
C VAL A 233 14.13 -18.34 -7.78
N PHE A 234 13.30 -19.32 -8.13
CA PHE A 234 12.11 -19.10 -8.94
C PHE A 234 10.90 -18.85 -8.08
N GLU A 235 10.18 -17.74 -8.37
CA GLU A 235 8.98 -17.36 -7.65
C GLU A 235 7.86 -16.91 -8.61
N GLU A 236 6.72 -17.56 -8.52
CA GLU A 236 5.55 -17.29 -9.36
C GLU A 236 4.94 -15.89 -9.08
N THR A 237 5.15 -15.34 -7.91
CA THR A 237 4.68 -14.00 -7.54
C THR A 237 5.21 -12.92 -8.50
N TRP A 238 6.33 -13.17 -9.20
CA TRP A 238 6.95 -12.24 -10.15
C TRP A 238 6.57 -12.49 -11.61
N ILE A 239 5.57 -13.36 -11.91
CA ILE A 239 5.07 -13.57 -13.28
C ILE A 239 4.43 -12.31 -13.86
N GLU A 240 4.25 -12.27 -15.19
CA GLU A 240 3.55 -11.18 -15.85
C GLU A 240 2.05 -11.16 -15.47
N CYS A 241 1.40 -10.03 -15.68
CA CYS A 241 -0.05 -9.93 -15.67
C CYS A 241 -0.64 -11.00 -16.61
N SER A 242 -1.58 -11.77 -16.14
CA SER A 242 -2.32 -12.69 -16.99
C SER A 242 -3.26 -11.91 -17.90
N PHE A 243 -3.09 -12.06 -19.21
CA PHE A 243 -3.97 -11.42 -20.19
C PHE A 243 -5.09 -12.32 -20.68
N GLY A 244 -5.21 -13.54 -20.14
CA GLY A 244 -6.27 -14.48 -20.45
C GLY A 244 -6.39 -14.73 -21.96
N ILE A 245 -7.60 -14.55 -22.51
CA ILE A 245 -7.86 -14.78 -23.94
C ILE A 245 -7.15 -13.79 -24.88
N TRP A 246 -6.55 -12.72 -24.36
CA TRP A 246 -5.79 -11.76 -25.17
C TRP A 246 -4.34 -12.18 -25.37
N ASP A 247 -3.87 -13.22 -24.68
CA ASP A 247 -2.48 -13.67 -24.79
C ASP A 247 -2.11 -14.01 -26.24
N GLY A 248 -1.05 -13.41 -26.75
CA GLY A 248 -0.60 -13.53 -28.14
C GLY A 248 -1.26 -12.59 -29.15
N LEU A 249 -2.30 -11.83 -28.75
CA LEU A 249 -2.91 -10.79 -29.59
C LEU A 249 -2.15 -9.48 -29.48
N SER A 250 -2.18 -8.68 -30.54
CA SER A 250 -1.75 -7.28 -30.51
C SER A 250 -2.86 -6.39 -29.96
N ILE A 251 -2.50 -5.14 -29.58
CA ILE A 251 -3.47 -4.13 -29.13
C ILE A 251 -4.55 -3.88 -30.21
N ASP A 252 -4.15 -3.84 -31.49
CA ASP A 252 -5.09 -3.62 -32.59
C ASP A 252 -6.03 -4.81 -32.78
N GLU A 253 -5.55 -6.05 -32.68
CA GLU A 253 -6.35 -7.27 -32.73
C GLU A 253 -7.36 -7.30 -31.56
N VAL A 254 -6.94 -6.96 -30.34
CA VAL A 254 -7.85 -6.87 -29.17
C VAL A 254 -8.90 -5.80 -29.38
N LYS A 255 -8.53 -4.63 -29.90
CA LYS A 255 -9.45 -3.52 -30.16
C LYS A 255 -10.51 -3.89 -31.21
N GLU A 256 -10.12 -4.70 -32.21
CA GLU A 256 -11.05 -5.15 -33.26
C GLU A 256 -11.95 -6.28 -32.76
N MET A 257 -11.40 -7.28 -32.07
CA MET A 257 -12.13 -8.48 -31.65
C MET A 257 -12.95 -8.26 -30.38
N TYR A 258 -12.48 -7.40 -29.46
CA TYR A 258 -13.06 -7.16 -28.13
C TYR A 258 -13.19 -5.67 -27.83
N PRO A 259 -13.91 -4.86 -28.64
CA PRO A 259 -13.91 -3.41 -28.54
C PRO A 259 -14.45 -2.88 -27.20
N ALA A 260 -15.44 -3.54 -26.61
CA ALA A 260 -16.00 -3.14 -25.33
C ALA A 260 -15.00 -3.38 -24.18
N ASP A 261 -14.36 -4.56 -24.14
CA ASP A 261 -13.38 -4.92 -23.13
C ASP A 261 -12.11 -4.07 -23.26
N TYR A 262 -11.70 -3.76 -24.49
CA TYR A 262 -10.60 -2.81 -24.74
C TYR A 262 -10.87 -1.42 -24.15
N GLN A 263 -12.09 -0.89 -24.36
CA GLN A 263 -12.50 0.40 -23.79
C GLN A 263 -12.51 0.36 -22.25
N ALA A 264 -13.01 -0.72 -21.65
CA ALA A 264 -13.00 -0.91 -20.21
C ALA A 264 -11.55 -0.96 -19.67
N TRP A 265 -10.66 -1.70 -20.31
CA TRP A 265 -9.26 -1.87 -19.93
C TRP A 265 -8.45 -0.56 -19.97
N ILE A 266 -8.63 0.28 -21.02
CA ILE A 266 -7.92 1.56 -21.09
C ILE A 266 -8.52 2.63 -20.15
N SER A 267 -9.71 2.37 -19.61
CA SER A 267 -10.43 3.32 -18.73
C SER A 267 -10.29 2.98 -17.26
N SER A 268 -9.80 1.78 -16.91
CA SER A 268 -9.72 1.32 -15.53
C SER A 268 -8.62 0.28 -15.35
N THR A 269 -7.80 0.47 -14.32
CA THR A 269 -6.79 -0.52 -13.89
C THR A 269 -7.40 -1.75 -13.20
N GLY A 270 -8.64 -1.62 -12.72
CA GLY A 270 -9.40 -2.72 -12.11
C GLY A 270 -10.13 -3.63 -13.12
N PHE A 271 -10.06 -3.32 -14.42
CA PHE A 271 -10.60 -4.23 -15.44
C PHE A 271 -9.60 -5.37 -15.70
N ALA A 272 -10.10 -6.62 -15.59
CA ALA A 272 -9.37 -7.82 -15.98
C ALA A 272 -9.84 -8.30 -17.35
N PRO A 273 -8.94 -8.62 -18.30
CA PRO A 273 -9.33 -9.37 -19.51
C PRO A 273 -10.03 -10.68 -19.13
N PRO A 274 -10.95 -11.20 -19.94
CA PRO A 274 -11.56 -12.48 -19.64
C PRO A 274 -10.49 -13.59 -19.43
N GLU A 275 -10.62 -14.33 -18.33
CA GLU A 275 -9.66 -15.35 -17.87
C GLU A 275 -8.27 -14.77 -17.46
N GLY A 276 -8.16 -13.45 -17.27
CA GLY A 276 -6.93 -12.77 -16.91
C GLY A 276 -6.98 -12.07 -15.55
N GLU A 277 -5.96 -11.26 -15.30
CA GLU A 277 -5.74 -10.43 -14.10
C GLU A 277 -5.95 -8.94 -14.41
N SER A 278 -6.45 -8.17 -13.45
CA SER A 278 -6.39 -6.71 -13.52
C SER A 278 -5.01 -6.19 -13.09
N TYR A 279 -4.67 -4.96 -13.48
CA TYR A 279 -3.45 -4.32 -12.96
C TYR A 279 -3.53 -4.04 -11.46
N ASP A 280 -4.74 -3.92 -10.89
CA ASP A 280 -4.92 -3.74 -9.46
C ASP A 280 -4.63 -5.05 -8.71
N ASP A 281 -5.00 -6.22 -9.24
CA ASP A 281 -4.62 -7.53 -8.67
C ASP A 281 -3.10 -7.71 -8.70
N VAL A 282 -2.46 -7.37 -9.82
CA VAL A 282 -0.98 -7.38 -9.93
C VAL A 282 -0.35 -6.46 -8.90
N ALA A 283 -0.91 -5.25 -8.67
CA ALA A 283 -0.37 -4.31 -7.69
C ALA A 283 -0.39 -4.89 -6.27
N VAL A 284 -1.48 -5.56 -5.89
CA VAL A 284 -1.63 -6.20 -4.56
C VAL A 284 -0.57 -7.28 -4.35
N ARG A 285 -0.40 -8.21 -5.32
CA ARG A 285 0.60 -9.27 -5.17
C ARG A 285 2.03 -8.76 -5.17
N ILE A 286 2.32 -7.70 -5.94
CA ILE A 286 3.66 -7.11 -6.00
C ILE A 286 3.97 -6.29 -4.74
N ASP A 287 3.00 -5.62 -4.15
CA ASP A 287 3.15 -4.97 -2.85
C ASP A 287 3.57 -5.97 -1.77
N ALA A 288 2.88 -7.11 -1.70
CA ALA A 288 3.22 -8.19 -0.79
C ALA A 288 4.61 -8.79 -1.08
N ALA A 289 4.96 -9.01 -2.36
CA ALA A 289 6.26 -9.55 -2.76
C ALA A 289 7.43 -8.62 -2.41
N LEU A 290 7.26 -7.31 -2.55
CA LEU A 290 8.26 -6.32 -2.16
C LEU A 290 8.51 -6.33 -0.64
N ASN A 291 7.44 -6.44 0.17
CA ASN A 291 7.54 -6.57 1.62
C ASN A 291 8.23 -7.88 2.02
N GLN A 292 7.89 -8.98 1.35
CA GLN A 292 8.52 -10.28 1.59
C GLN A 292 10.04 -10.22 1.34
N ILE A 293 10.48 -9.68 0.21
CA ILE A 293 11.92 -9.51 -0.09
C ILE A 293 12.61 -8.66 0.99
N ALA A 294 11.99 -7.56 1.44
CA ALA A 294 12.59 -6.72 2.47
C ALA A 294 12.74 -7.44 3.81
N ALA A 295 11.80 -8.34 4.14
CA ALA A 295 11.83 -9.13 5.37
C ALA A 295 12.82 -10.30 5.29
N GLU A 296 12.91 -11.00 4.15
CA GLU A 296 13.77 -12.17 3.97
C GLU A 296 15.24 -11.79 3.72
N TYR A 297 15.49 -10.65 3.06
CA TYR A 297 16.82 -10.21 2.66
C TYR A 297 17.15 -8.79 3.18
N PRO A 298 17.09 -8.55 4.50
CA PRO A 298 17.26 -7.22 5.07
C PRO A 298 18.65 -6.65 4.76
N GLY A 299 18.69 -5.46 4.16
CA GLY A 299 19.91 -4.75 3.81
C GLY A 299 20.73 -5.36 2.67
N GLN A 300 20.22 -6.38 1.98
CA GLN A 300 20.89 -7.03 0.85
C GLN A 300 20.55 -6.40 -0.49
N ARG A 301 21.33 -6.77 -1.52
CA ARG A 301 21.11 -6.41 -2.92
C ARG A 301 20.49 -7.60 -3.65
N VAL A 302 19.22 -7.48 -4.00
CA VAL A 302 18.42 -8.53 -4.63
C VAL A 302 18.15 -8.17 -6.08
N VAL A 303 18.41 -9.08 -6.99
CA VAL A 303 17.99 -8.98 -8.39
C VAL A 303 16.68 -9.71 -8.56
N VAL A 304 15.72 -9.10 -9.24
CA VAL A 304 14.45 -9.74 -9.60
C VAL A 304 14.25 -9.64 -11.11
N VAL A 305 14.26 -10.77 -11.80
CA VAL A 305 14.00 -10.83 -13.24
C VAL A 305 12.52 -11.08 -13.47
N SER A 306 11.85 -10.11 -14.07
CA SER A 306 10.40 -10.09 -14.19
C SER A 306 9.95 -9.48 -15.54
N HIS A 307 8.80 -8.84 -15.58
CA HIS A 307 8.09 -8.47 -16.79
C HIS A 307 7.68 -6.99 -16.79
N ASN A 308 7.12 -6.53 -17.91
CA ASN A 308 6.73 -5.15 -18.11
C ASN A 308 5.63 -4.70 -17.13
N GLY A 309 4.47 -5.37 -17.12
CA GLY A 309 3.33 -4.99 -16.28
C GLY A 309 3.66 -5.11 -14.79
N THR A 310 4.37 -6.15 -14.42
CA THR A 310 4.83 -6.41 -13.05
C THR A 310 5.76 -5.33 -12.53
N ILE A 311 6.78 -4.91 -13.31
CA ILE A 311 7.74 -3.88 -12.90
C ILE A 311 7.10 -2.49 -12.88
N LYS A 312 6.19 -2.19 -13.81
CA LYS A 312 5.40 -0.94 -13.80
C LYS A 312 4.57 -0.82 -12.52
N ASN A 313 3.93 -1.91 -12.10
CA ASN A 313 3.20 -1.96 -10.83
C ASN A 313 4.14 -1.80 -9.63
N ALA A 314 5.31 -2.44 -9.63
CA ALA A 314 6.29 -2.27 -8.56
C ALA A 314 6.73 -0.80 -8.43
N ALA A 315 7.05 -0.13 -9.53
CA ALA A 315 7.43 1.29 -9.53
C ALA A 315 6.29 2.17 -9.00
N LYS A 316 5.05 1.95 -9.46
CA LYS A 316 3.85 2.67 -9.02
C LYS A 316 3.62 2.50 -7.51
N VAL A 317 3.64 1.27 -7.02
CA VAL A 317 3.41 0.94 -5.61
C VAL A 317 4.47 1.57 -4.70
N VAL A 318 5.74 1.50 -5.12
CA VAL A 318 6.87 2.06 -4.34
C VAL A 318 6.73 3.56 -4.10
N ILE A 319 6.22 4.32 -5.07
CA ILE A 319 6.07 5.78 -4.94
C ILE A 319 4.67 6.20 -4.46
N GLY A 320 3.77 5.26 -4.18
CA GLY A 320 2.40 5.57 -3.77
C GLY A 320 1.60 6.33 -4.83
N ALA A 321 1.88 6.08 -6.12
CA ALA A 321 1.22 6.80 -7.20
C ALA A 321 -0.21 6.27 -7.43
N PRO A 322 -1.13 7.11 -7.94
CA PRO A 322 -2.47 6.68 -8.35
C PRO A 322 -2.44 5.50 -9.32
N ALA A 323 -3.50 4.70 -9.33
CA ALA A 323 -3.57 3.46 -10.11
C ALA A 323 -3.26 3.69 -11.60
N GLU A 324 -3.81 4.73 -12.18
CA GLU A 324 -3.69 5.11 -13.60
C GLU A 324 -2.26 5.49 -14.01
N SER A 325 -1.38 5.77 -13.05
CA SER A 325 0.03 6.09 -13.32
C SER A 325 0.76 4.99 -14.07
N ILE A 326 0.27 3.74 -14.01
CA ILE A 326 0.84 2.59 -14.76
C ILE A 326 0.86 2.84 -16.27
N PHE A 327 -0.08 3.61 -16.81
CA PHE A 327 -0.14 3.95 -18.23
C PHE A 327 0.91 4.98 -18.66
N HIS A 328 1.55 5.65 -17.70
CA HIS A 328 2.59 6.66 -17.90
C HIS A 328 4.02 6.14 -17.62
N ILE A 329 4.16 4.87 -17.26
CA ILE A 329 5.44 4.22 -16.99
C ILE A 329 5.83 3.37 -18.20
N ASP A 330 7.08 3.47 -18.65
CA ASP A 330 7.66 2.59 -19.65
C ASP A 330 8.82 1.78 -19.07
N VAL A 331 8.94 0.52 -19.50
CA VAL A 331 9.99 -0.42 -19.06
C VAL A 331 10.45 -1.21 -20.27
N SER A 332 11.65 -0.93 -20.75
CA SER A 332 12.25 -1.57 -21.93
C SER A 332 12.82 -2.95 -21.62
N PRO A 333 12.96 -3.85 -22.63
CA PRO A 333 13.64 -5.14 -22.44
C PRO A 333 15.04 -4.97 -21.85
N CYS A 334 15.40 -5.77 -20.87
CA CYS A 334 16.64 -5.73 -20.10
C CYS A 334 16.99 -4.36 -19.48
N SER A 335 16.00 -3.48 -19.28
CA SER A 335 16.20 -2.28 -18.46
C SER A 335 16.29 -2.62 -16.98
N ILE A 336 16.93 -1.75 -16.21
CA ILE A 336 17.09 -1.86 -14.75
C ILE A 336 16.22 -0.78 -14.08
N THR A 337 15.32 -1.20 -13.22
CA THR A 337 14.57 -0.33 -12.30
C THR A 337 15.03 -0.63 -10.88
N THR A 338 15.49 0.38 -10.13
CA THR A 338 16.06 0.18 -8.80
C THR A 338 15.14 0.76 -7.75
N VAL A 339 14.77 -0.05 -6.78
CA VAL A 339 14.01 0.36 -5.59
C VAL A 339 14.81 0.06 -4.32
N SER A 340 14.58 0.83 -3.27
CA SER A 340 15.12 0.59 -1.94
C SER A 340 13.99 0.52 -0.93
N ILE A 341 14.05 -0.45 -0.01
CA ILE A 341 13.08 -0.63 1.07
C ILE A 341 13.86 -0.69 2.38
N TRP A 342 13.45 0.10 3.38
CA TRP A 342 14.02 0.07 4.72
C TRP A 342 13.20 -0.88 5.59
N PRO A 343 13.81 -1.97 6.08
CA PRO A 343 13.07 -3.01 6.82
C PRO A 343 12.44 -2.52 8.13
N SER A 344 13.03 -1.50 8.78
CA SER A 344 12.56 -1.04 10.09
C SER A 344 11.21 -0.35 10.07
N ASP A 345 10.89 0.38 8.99
CA ASP A 345 9.67 1.20 8.88
C ASP A 345 8.87 0.93 7.59
N GLY A 346 9.36 0.04 6.72
CA GLY A 346 8.74 -0.27 5.44
C GLY A 346 8.83 0.85 4.41
N LEU A 347 9.62 1.89 4.68
CA LEU A 347 9.80 3.02 3.79
C LEU A 347 10.40 2.57 2.46
N ARG A 348 9.90 3.12 1.36
CA ARG A 348 10.30 2.75 0.01
C ARG A 348 10.79 3.94 -0.79
N ALA A 349 11.73 3.71 -1.72
CA ALA A 349 12.17 4.71 -2.68
C ALA A 349 12.41 4.10 -4.06
N LEU A 350 11.89 4.73 -5.08
CA LEU A 350 12.30 4.50 -6.45
C LEU A 350 13.61 5.29 -6.69
N ARG A 351 14.70 4.57 -7.01
CA ARG A 351 16.02 5.16 -7.24
C ARG A 351 16.27 5.50 -8.69
N THR A 352 15.95 4.53 -9.58
CA THR A 352 16.01 4.68 -11.02
C THR A 352 14.83 3.96 -11.64
N LEU A 353 14.39 4.43 -12.80
CA LEU A 353 13.33 3.80 -13.59
C LEU A 353 13.82 3.62 -15.01
N ASN A 354 13.67 2.40 -15.56
CA ASN A 354 13.95 2.08 -16.97
C ASN A 354 15.36 2.48 -17.42
N GLU A 355 16.39 2.25 -16.58
CA GLU A 355 17.78 2.56 -16.93
C GLU A 355 18.28 1.58 -18.03
N GLN A 356 18.92 2.10 -19.10
CA GLN A 356 19.29 1.35 -20.30
C GLN A 356 20.71 1.66 -20.78
N ALA A 357 21.51 2.46 -20.09
CA ALA A 357 22.84 2.90 -20.57
C ALA A 357 23.76 1.71 -20.93
N HIS A 358 23.62 0.58 -20.23
CA HIS A 358 24.38 -0.63 -20.48
C HIS A 358 24.04 -1.32 -21.83
N LEU A 359 22.86 -1.06 -22.39
CA LEU A 359 22.44 -1.65 -23.68
C LEU A 359 23.08 -0.95 -24.89
N HIS A 360 23.53 0.27 -24.69
CA HIS A 360 24.12 1.14 -25.76
C HIS A 360 25.66 1.16 -25.77
N GLN A 361 26.29 0.33 -24.93
CA GLN A 361 27.74 0.17 -24.85
C GLN A 361 28.24 -0.96 -25.74
#